data_91498751cee3385240bdba15fc11b329
#
_entry.id   91498751cee3385240bdba15fc11b329
#
_cell.length_a   1.000
_cell.length_b   1.000
_cell.length_c   1.000
_cell.angle_alpha   90.00
_cell.angle_beta   90.00
_cell.angle_gamma   90.00
#
_symmetry.space_group_name_H-M   'P 1'
#
loop_
_entity.id
_entity.type
_entity.pdbx_description
1 polymer ?
#
loop_
_entity_poly.entity_id
_entity_poly.type
_entity_poly.pdbx_seq_one_letter_code
_entity_poly.pdbx_strand_id
1 'polypeptide(L)'
;MRKLYYMGLESYEARYTLQLTEWNRRVFDRRGLDVIYVPGETLDNSQKIVVGQVLDAHGRSYFGMSQLMNLVRMMQQGKVTSEDVIYFEDMFQPGIESLPYILNQVPESLRPKIYVRCLAQSIDPDDFVHVWGMQKWMGLYEKMVCELVRDSGGAVLATNEEMVMHMRVAGWDCPIYNISGLAFGKEEVLERIGGAGNIRPFADRPRRVGFAARFDQEKQPGFFMDLIEMYGELTTEPCEFAIYSGGELRSNNPEYVARARAMEAAGKLKIYDNITKNEYYAHLNNTRVLFNCALQDWVSNTVSEADTIGCNVLYPAYRSFPETFANDPNRLYIPWSIDDAYHKMQNLLRESHHNMGLISNWNNGTVDRVVDILCGHGEHWDRAGTRYRDHVAEAKYHVVKVNS
;
A
#
# COMPACT_ATOMS: atom_id res chain seq x y z
N MET A 1 28.72 3.14 15.42
CA MET A 1 27.90 3.42 14.22
C MET A 1 26.47 3.08 14.62
N ARG A 2 25.53 3.97 14.36
CA ARG A 2 24.10 3.81 14.69
C ARG A 2 23.55 2.60 13.94
N LYS A 3 22.92 1.65 14.63
CA LYS A 3 22.30 0.47 14.03
C LYS A 3 20.82 0.66 13.88
N LEU A 4 20.28 0.07 12.84
CA LEU A 4 18.84 -0.04 12.61
C LEU A 4 18.40 -1.48 12.93
N TYR A 5 17.64 -1.67 13.98
CA TYR A 5 16.96 -2.94 14.27
C TYR A 5 15.63 -2.96 13.52
N TYR A 6 15.59 -3.69 12.43
CA TYR A 6 14.42 -3.77 11.57
C TYR A 6 13.51 -4.93 12.00
N MET A 7 12.30 -4.55 12.41
CA MET A 7 11.23 -5.45 12.81
C MET A 7 10.26 -5.59 11.63
N GLY A 8 10.63 -6.44 10.67
CA GLY A 8 9.83 -6.68 9.46
C GLY A 8 8.61 -7.55 9.73
N LEU A 9 7.73 -7.62 8.75
CA LEU A 9 6.55 -8.49 8.78
C LEU A 9 6.93 -9.92 8.38
N GLU A 10 6.07 -10.86 8.75
CA GLU A 10 6.15 -12.22 8.25
C GLU A 10 6.07 -12.23 6.71
N SER A 11 7.08 -12.82 6.07
CA SER A 11 7.21 -12.84 4.61
C SER A 11 6.63 -14.11 4.03
N TYR A 12 5.63 -13.97 3.16
CA TYR A 12 5.03 -15.07 2.43
C TYR A 12 5.01 -14.76 0.93
N GLU A 13 5.32 -15.74 0.09
CA GLU A 13 5.46 -15.56 -1.36
C GLU A 13 4.22 -14.95 -2.03
N ALA A 14 3.03 -15.28 -1.55
CA ALA A 14 1.76 -14.77 -2.08
C ALA A 14 1.36 -13.38 -1.55
N ARG A 15 2.17 -12.75 -0.67
CA ARG A 15 1.83 -11.47 -0.03
C ARG A 15 2.80 -10.36 -0.38
N TYR A 16 2.28 -9.13 -0.37
CA TYR A 16 3.09 -7.91 -0.50
C TYR A 16 4.16 -7.77 0.61
N THR A 17 4.02 -8.47 1.73
CA THR A 17 4.98 -8.42 2.85
C THR A 17 6.37 -8.91 2.44
N LEU A 18 6.46 -9.93 1.58
CA LEU A 18 7.73 -10.36 1.01
C LEU A 18 8.35 -9.25 0.15
N GLN A 19 7.57 -8.68 -0.78
CA GLN A 19 8.02 -7.58 -1.63
C GLN A 19 8.45 -6.38 -0.79
N LEU A 20 7.69 -6.02 0.24
CA LEU A 20 8.00 -4.93 1.14
C LEU A 20 9.36 -5.13 1.82
N THR A 21 9.62 -6.32 2.35
CA THR A 21 10.90 -6.66 2.97
C THR A 21 12.06 -6.55 1.99
N GLU A 22 11.91 -7.06 0.77
CA GLU A 22 12.93 -7.00 -0.28
C GLU A 22 13.20 -5.57 -0.75
N TRP A 23 12.15 -4.76 -0.94
CA TRP A 23 12.29 -3.36 -1.36
C TRP A 23 12.98 -2.52 -0.28
N ASN A 24 12.60 -2.69 0.98
CA ASN A 24 13.28 -2.02 2.08
C ASN A 24 14.77 -2.41 2.13
N ARG A 25 15.08 -3.71 2.02
CA ARG A 25 16.45 -4.21 2.05
C ARG A 25 17.31 -3.58 0.95
N ARG A 26 16.84 -3.57 -0.30
CA ARG A 26 17.57 -2.96 -1.43
C ARG A 26 17.91 -1.50 -1.17
N VAL A 27 16.97 -0.73 -0.58
CA VAL A 27 17.22 0.68 -0.27
C VAL A 27 18.16 0.84 0.92
N PHE A 28 17.98 0.06 1.98
CA PHE A 28 18.86 0.09 3.16
C PHE A 28 20.30 -0.22 2.78
N ASP A 29 20.52 -1.26 1.96
CA ASP A 29 21.84 -1.65 1.46
C ASP A 29 22.44 -0.53 0.58
N ARG A 30 21.68 0.03 -0.35
CA ARG A 30 22.10 1.15 -1.21
C ARG A 30 22.49 2.38 -0.39
N ARG A 31 21.76 2.67 0.69
CA ARG A 31 22.01 3.80 1.60
C ARG A 31 23.13 3.51 2.63
N GLY A 32 23.70 2.31 2.63
CA GLY A 32 24.81 1.93 3.51
C GLY A 32 24.44 1.88 5.00
N LEU A 33 23.19 1.51 5.33
CA LEU A 33 22.73 1.38 6.71
C LEU A 33 23.28 0.10 7.36
N ASP A 34 23.70 0.18 8.63
CA ASP A 34 24.01 -0.99 9.45
C ASP A 34 22.70 -1.58 10.01
N VAL A 35 22.10 -2.51 9.25
CA VAL A 35 20.78 -3.08 9.56
C VAL A 35 20.90 -4.45 10.21
N ILE A 36 20.26 -4.60 11.36
CA ILE A 36 20.02 -5.88 12.02
C ILE A 36 18.57 -6.30 11.72
N TYR A 37 18.39 -7.25 10.81
CA TYR A 37 17.09 -7.85 10.55
C TYR A 37 16.77 -8.82 11.70
N VAL A 38 15.87 -8.40 12.60
CA VAL A 38 15.51 -9.21 13.76
C VAL A 38 14.62 -10.37 13.29
N PRO A 39 15.05 -11.64 13.47
CA PRO A 39 14.28 -12.77 12.95
C PRO A 39 13.05 -13.06 13.83
N GLY A 40 11.95 -13.42 13.20
CA GLY A 40 10.79 -14.08 13.81
C GLY A 40 10.72 -15.53 13.38
N GLU A 41 10.04 -16.36 14.15
CA GLU A 41 9.79 -17.77 13.84
C GLU A 41 8.41 -17.94 13.19
N THR A 42 8.30 -18.85 12.24
CA THR A 42 7.03 -19.20 11.58
C THR A 42 6.51 -20.52 12.11
N LEU A 43 5.18 -20.65 12.21
CA LEU A 43 4.54 -21.92 12.52
C LEU A 43 4.54 -22.83 11.28
N ASP A 44 4.91 -24.10 11.45
CA ASP A 44 5.10 -25.08 10.34
C ASP A 44 3.86 -25.28 9.44
N ASN A 45 2.66 -25.00 9.91
CA ASN A 45 1.42 -25.18 9.16
C ASN A 45 0.67 -23.87 8.84
N SER A 46 1.21 -22.72 9.25
CA SER A 46 0.58 -21.41 9.02
C SER A 46 0.73 -20.89 7.59
N GLN A 47 1.48 -21.58 6.77
CA GLN A 47 1.89 -21.13 5.43
C GLN A 47 0.82 -21.24 4.35
N LYS A 48 -0.34 -21.83 4.63
CA LYS A 48 -1.46 -21.79 3.70
C LYS A 48 -2.22 -20.48 3.83
N ILE A 49 -1.61 -19.42 3.35
CA ILE A 49 -2.34 -18.17 3.18
C ILE A 49 -3.37 -18.40 2.09
N VAL A 50 -4.62 -18.34 2.49
CA VAL A 50 -5.72 -18.24 1.54
C VAL A 50 -5.74 -16.78 1.08
N VAL A 51 -5.44 -16.56 -0.20
CA VAL A 51 -5.54 -15.23 -0.82
C VAL A 51 -6.95 -14.70 -0.53
N GLY A 52 -7.04 -13.48 0.00
CA GLY A 52 -8.32 -12.87 0.42
C GLY A 52 -8.67 -13.07 1.90
N GLN A 53 -7.97 -13.92 2.65
CA GLN A 53 -8.09 -13.93 4.10
C GLN A 53 -7.08 -12.94 4.71
N VAL A 54 -7.58 -12.10 5.59
CA VAL A 54 -6.74 -11.18 6.36
C VAL A 54 -6.12 -11.97 7.50
N LEU A 55 -4.82 -11.91 7.62
CA LEU A 55 -3.99 -12.34 8.74
C LEU A 55 -4.37 -13.69 9.39
N ASP A 56 -3.50 -14.67 9.26
CA ASP A 56 -3.46 -15.78 10.21
C ASP A 56 -3.06 -15.23 11.59
N ALA A 57 -4.04 -15.09 12.48
CA ALA A 57 -3.82 -14.49 13.80
C ALA A 57 -2.80 -15.27 14.64
N HIS A 58 -2.75 -16.61 14.51
CA HIS A 58 -1.80 -17.44 15.25
C HIS A 58 -0.39 -17.29 14.67
N GLY A 59 -0.23 -17.40 13.35
CA GLY A 59 1.05 -17.26 12.68
C GLY A 59 1.67 -15.88 12.87
N ARG A 60 0.85 -14.82 12.72
CA ARG A 60 1.30 -13.44 12.95
C ARG A 60 1.70 -13.19 14.41
N SER A 61 0.90 -13.70 15.37
CA SER A 61 1.23 -13.54 16.78
C SER A 61 2.50 -14.29 17.14
N TYR A 62 2.64 -15.52 16.68
CA TYR A 62 3.84 -16.32 16.94
C TYR A 62 5.09 -15.67 16.34
N PHE A 63 5.01 -15.22 15.09
CA PHE A 63 6.12 -14.50 14.43
C PHE A 63 6.50 -13.22 15.19
N GLY A 64 5.54 -12.35 15.48
CA GLY A 64 5.79 -11.08 16.15
C GLY A 64 6.35 -11.26 17.57
N MET A 65 5.76 -12.16 18.36
CA MET A 65 6.25 -12.45 19.71
C MET A 65 7.66 -13.04 19.71
N SER A 66 7.96 -14.01 18.83
CA SER A 66 9.30 -14.60 18.73
C SER A 66 10.34 -13.57 18.27
N GLN A 67 9.96 -12.69 17.35
CA GLN A 67 10.80 -11.58 16.90
C GLN A 67 11.10 -10.62 18.05
N LEU A 68 10.09 -10.25 18.85
CA LEU A 68 10.30 -9.41 20.04
C LEU A 68 11.19 -10.10 21.06
N MET A 69 11.02 -11.39 21.33
CA MET A 69 11.89 -12.15 22.24
C MET A 69 13.36 -12.07 21.80
N ASN A 70 13.64 -12.14 20.51
CA ASN A 70 14.97 -11.96 19.97
C ASN A 70 15.51 -10.54 20.19
N LEU A 71 14.69 -9.50 19.96
CA LEU A 71 15.05 -8.12 20.27
C LEU A 71 15.36 -7.92 21.77
N VAL A 72 14.51 -8.41 22.64
CA VAL A 72 14.70 -8.33 24.13
C VAL A 72 16.01 -9.00 24.55
N ARG A 73 16.34 -10.17 23.96
CA ARG A 73 17.62 -10.84 24.21
C ARG A 73 18.81 -9.97 23.77
N MET A 74 18.71 -9.29 22.63
CA MET A 74 19.75 -8.37 22.15
C MET A 74 19.88 -7.15 23.10
N MET A 75 18.77 -6.62 23.61
CA MET A 75 18.76 -5.56 24.61
C MET A 75 19.44 -6.00 25.90
N GLN A 76 19.11 -7.17 26.43
CA GLN A 76 19.73 -7.74 27.63
C GLN A 76 21.26 -7.94 27.45
N GLN A 77 21.70 -8.27 26.24
CA GLN A 77 23.11 -8.44 25.92
C GLN A 77 23.86 -7.11 25.70
N GLY A 78 23.20 -5.96 25.89
CA GLY A 78 23.80 -4.64 25.65
C GLY A 78 24.11 -4.36 24.17
N LYS A 79 23.49 -5.08 23.23
CA LYS A 79 23.70 -4.89 21.79
C LYS A 79 22.86 -3.73 21.24
N VAL A 80 21.79 -3.36 21.92
CA VAL A 80 20.93 -2.21 21.59
C VAL A 80 21.26 -1.07 22.52
N THR A 81 21.56 0.10 21.97
CA THR A 81 22.00 1.30 22.70
C THR A 81 21.06 2.48 22.42
N SER A 82 21.21 3.57 23.14
CA SER A 82 20.46 4.82 22.92
C SER A 82 20.73 5.47 21.57
N GLU A 83 21.86 5.17 20.95
CA GLU A 83 22.22 5.68 19.63
C GLU A 83 21.47 4.94 18.50
N ASP A 84 20.94 3.76 18.79
CA ASP A 84 20.32 2.88 17.82
C ASP A 84 18.84 3.23 17.58
N VAL A 85 18.31 2.68 16.49
CA VAL A 85 16.91 2.82 16.10
C VAL A 85 16.26 1.46 16.02
N ILE A 86 15.05 1.32 16.55
CA ILE A 86 14.17 0.19 16.33
C ILE A 86 13.05 0.65 15.40
N TYR A 87 12.87 -0.01 14.28
CA TYR A 87 11.82 0.30 13.32
C TYR A 87 10.90 -0.88 13.08
N PHE A 88 9.63 -0.70 13.44
CA PHE A 88 8.55 -1.65 13.18
C PHE A 88 7.87 -1.31 11.86
N GLU A 89 7.88 -2.25 10.92
CA GLU A 89 7.24 -2.09 9.61
C GLU A 89 5.71 -2.05 9.68
N ASP A 90 5.13 -2.54 10.76
CA ASP A 90 3.71 -2.40 11.08
C ASP A 90 3.55 -2.18 12.59
N MET A 91 2.81 -1.17 12.99
CA MET A 91 2.53 -0.90 14.39
C MET A 91 1.77 -2.04 15.07
N PHE A 92 1.00 -2.84 14.31
CA PHE A 92 0.31 -4.04 14.82
C PHE A 92 1.22 -5.28 14.84
N GLN A 93 2.42 -5.10 15.36
CA GLN A 93 3.34 -6.20 15.61
C GLN A 93 3.05 -6.79 17.00
N PRO A 94 2.44 -7.99 17.11
CA PRO A 94 2.21 -8.63 18.38
C PRO A 94 3.49 -8.75 19.20
N GLY A 95 3.41 -8.40 20.48
CA GLY A 95 4.57 -8.37 21.37
C GLY A 95 5.08 -6.96 21.68
N ILE A 96 4.88 -5.96 20.79
CA ILE A 96 5.31 -4.57 21.00
C ILE A 96 4.76 -3.99 22.33
N GLU A 97 3.62 -4.48 22.80
CA GLU A 97 2.98 -4.12 24.06
C GLU A 97 3.83 -4.42 25.29
N SER A 98 4.86 -5.25 25.17
CA SER A 98 5.83 -5.52 26.24
C SER A 98 6.91 -4.45 26.34
N LEU A 99 7.16 -3.67 25.29
CA LEU A 99 8.25 -2.68 25.28
C LEU A 99 8.10 -1.56 26.30
N PRO A 100 6.91 -1.00 26.59
CA PRO A 100 6.78 0.01 27.64
C PRO A 100 7.24 -0.50 29.01
N TYR A 101 6.91 -1.74 29.35
CA TYR A 101 7.35 -2.36 30.60
C TYR A 101 8.88 -2.49 30.66
N ILE A 102 9.50 -2.93 29.57
CA ILE A 102 10.97 -3.12 29.50
C ILE A 102 11.68 -1.77 29.54
N LEU A 103 11.24 -0.80 28.73
CA LEU A 103 11.89 0.50 28.61
C LEU A 103 11.74 1.36 29.86
N ASN A 104 10.67 1.17 30.66
CA ASN A 104 10.52 1.85 31.94
C ASN A 104 11.58 1.43 32.97
N GLN A 105 12.24 0.29 32.78
CA GLN A 105 13.38 -0.13 33.59
C GLN A 105 14.73 0.47 33.10
N VAL A 106 14.72 1.09 31.94
CA VAL A 106 15.91 1.71 31.33
C VAL A 106 15.82 3.23 31.48
N PRO A 107 16.85 3.91 32.00
CA PRO A 107 16.90 5.36 32.02
C PRO A 107 16.60 5.98 30.66
N GLU A 108 15.84 7.05 30.61
CA GLU A 108 15.37 7.69 29.35
C GLU A 108 16.53 7.98 28.40
N SER A 109 17.66 8.49 28.91
CA SER A 109 18.86 8.79 28.14
C SER A 109 19.54 7.56 27.50
N LEU A 110 19.14 6.35 27.90
CA LEU A 110 19.69 5.10 27.38
C LEU A 110 18.69 4.34 26.52
N ARG A 111 17.50 4.88 26.28
CA ARG A 111 16.47 4.23 25.45
C ARG A 111 16.76 4.44 23.96
N PRO A 112 16.65 3.39 23.12
CA PRO A 112 16.70 3.53 21.66
C PRO A 112 15.47 4.29 21.17
N LYS A 113 15.57 4.95 20.02
CA LYS A 113 14.42 5.56 19.35
C LYS A 113 13.57 4.49 18.67
N ILE A 114 12.26 4.58 18.85
CA ILE A 114 11.30 3.63 18.26
C ILE A 114 10.47 4.34 17.21
N TYR A 115 10.50 3.81 15.99
CA TYR A 115 9.66 4.24 14.89
C TYR A 115 8.72 3.10 14.50
N VAL A 116 7.49 3.45 14.17
CA VAL A 116 6.47 2.49 13.73
C VAL A 116 5.78 2.99 12.48
N ARG A 117 5.51 2.11 11.53
CA ARG A 117 4.64 2.44 10.39
C ARG A 117 3.19 2.11 10.77
N CYS A 118 2.27 2.99 10.46
CA CYS A 118 0.84 2.74 10.55
C CYS A 118 0.29 2.33 9.19
N LEU A 119 -0.38 1.18 9.13
CA LEU A 119 -1.00 0.63 7.93
C LEU A 119 -2.52 0.49 8.06
N ALA A 120 -3.06 0.57 9.29
CA ALA A 120 -4.48 0.46 9.60
C ALA A 120 -4.81 1.27 10.85
N GLN A 121 -6.06 1.68 11.02
CA GLN A 121 -6.51 2.51 12.15
C GLN A 121 -7.87 2.09 12.67
N SER A 122 -8.03 2.13 14.01
CA SER A 122 -9.29 1.80 14.68
C SER A 122 -10.41 2.81 14.43
N ILE A 123 -10.07 4.06 14.12
CA ILE A 123 -11.04 5.13 13.86
C ILE A 123 -11.70 5.03 12.49
N ASP A 124 -11.08 4.33 11.54
CA ASP A 124 -11.61 4.16 10.19
C ASP A 124 -12.73 3.11 10.16
N PRO A 125 -14.00 3.49 9.93
CA PRO A 125 -15.11 2.55 9.93
C PRO A 125 -15.09 1.57 8.75
N ASP A 126 -14.36 1.89 7.68
CA ASP A 126 -14.22 1.05 6.49
C ASP A 126 -13.00 0.10 6.61
N ASP A 127 -12.21 0.22 7.68
CA ASP A 127 -11.09 -0.68 7.93
C ASP A 127 -11.59 -2.07 8.42
N PHE A 128 -10.85 -3.13 8.06
CA PHE A 128 -11.17 -4.49 8.49
C PHE A 128 -11.27 -4.63 10.02
N VAL A 129 -10.60 -3.78 10.76
CA VAL A 129 -10.66 -3.71 12.22
C VAL A 129 -12.09 -3.50 12.72
N HIS A 130 -12.87 -2.65 12.05
CA HIS A 130 -14.29 -2.44 12.37
C HIS A 130 -15.14 -3.64 11.99
N VAL A 131 -14.93 -4.18 10.78
CA VAL A 131 -15.68 -5.35 10.28
C VAL A 131 -15.53 -6.55 11.23
N TRP A 132 -14.37 -6.69 11.87
CA TRP A 132 -14.12 -7.78 12.82
C TRP A 132 -14.45 -7.45 14.27
N GLY A 133 -14.98 -6.26 14.54
CA GLY A 133 -15.33 -5.84 15.90
C GLY A 133 -14.12 -5.61 16.81
N MET A 134 -12.94 -5.38 16.24
CA MET A 134 -11.68 -5.21 16.96
C MET A 134 -11.36 -3.75 17.31
N GLN A 135 -12.16 -2.80 16.86
CA GLN A 135 -11.88 -1.35 16.98
C GLN A 135 -11.59 -0.89 18.41
N LYS A 136 -12.28 -1.47 19.40
CA LYS A 136 -12.05 -1.12 20.82
C LYS A 136 -10.68 -1.56 21.30
N TRP A 137 -10.31 -2.81 21.02
CA TRP A 137 -9.00 -3.36 21.37
C TRP A 137 -7.89 -2.59 20.66
N MET A 138 -8.08 -2.35 19.37
CA MET A 138 -7.13 -1.67 18.52
C MET A 138 -6.89 -0.23 18.96
N GLY A 139 -7.93 0.52 19.34
CA GLY A 139 -7.79 1.89 19.85
C GLY A 139 -6.99 1.98 21.15
N LEU A 140 -7.09 0.98 22.05
CA LEU A 140 -6.24 0.88 23.23
C LEU A 140 -4.79 0.59 22.87
N TYR A 141 -4.58 -0.26 21.88
CA TYR A 141 -3.26 -0.60 21.37
C TYR A 141 -2.59 0.60 20.70
N GLU A 142 -3.29 1.32 19.85
CA GLU A 142 -2.83 2.55 19.21
C GLU A 142 -2.40 3.61 20.23
N LYS A 143 -3.19 3.78 21.29
CA LYS A 143 -2.85 4.72 22.37
C LYS A 143 -1.53 4.32 23.05
N MET A 144 -1.36 3.06 23.38
CA MET A 144 -0.12 2.54 23.98
C MET A 144 1.08 2.75 23.04
N VAL A 145 0.93 2.47 21.75
CA VAL A 145 2.00 2.67 20.76
C VAL A 145 2.34 4.16 20.63
N CYS A 146 1.35 5.04 20.65
CA CYS A 146 1.55 6.49 20.62
C CYS A 146 2.42 6.95 21.81
N GLU A 147 2.10 6.49 23.02
CA GLU A 147 2.88 6.79 24.22
C GLU A 147 4.32 6.22 24.12
N LEU A 148 4.47 4.97 23.70
CA LEU A 148 5.77 4.31 23.51
C LEU A 148 6.68 5.09 22.56
N VAL A 149 6.15 5.50 21.42
CA VAL A 149 6.89 6.21 20.38
C VAL A 149 7.31 7.60 20.88
N ARG A 150 6.41 8.33 21.52
CA ARG A 150 6.68 9.63 22.15
C ARG A 150 7.80 9.53 23.18
N ASP A 151 7.67 8.59 24.11
CA ASP A 151 8.58 8.44 25.26
C ASP A 151 9.96 7.90 24.85
N SER A 152 10.07 7.25 23.67
CA SER A 152 11.35 6.85 23.10
C SER A 152 12.02 7.93 22.22
N GLY A 153 11.34 9.06 21.98
CA GLY A 153 11.83 10.10 21.09
C GLY A 153 11.83 9.71 19.60
N GLY A 154 10.98 8.74 19.23
CA GLY A 154 10.76 8.32 17.85
C GLY A 154 9.54 8.97 17.20
N ALA A 155 8.93 8.30 16.22
CA ALA A 155 7.77 8.81 15.50
C ALA A 155 6.92 7.70 14.89
N VAL A 156 5.68 8.04 14.57
CA VAL A 156 4.80 7.23 13.70
C VAL A 156 4.99 7.66 12.26
N LEU A 157 5.05 6.71 11.33
CA LEU A 157 5.12 6.93 9.90
C LEU A 157 3.76 6.64 9.28
N ALA A 158 3.08 7.68 8.82
CA ALA A 158 1.78 7.61 8.15
C ALA A 158 1.96 7.66 6.63
N THR A 159 1.08 7.01 5.89
CA THR A 159 1.19 6.88 4.44
C THR A 159 0.62 8.06 3.67
N ASN A 160 -0.23 8.89 4.29
CA ASN A 160 -0.88 10.04 3.66
C ASN A 160 -1.42 11.05 4.70
N GLU A 161 -1.84 12.22 4.24
CA GLU A 161 -2.36 13.29 5.09
C GLU A 161 -3.67 12.92 5.79
N GLU A 162 -4.55 12.18 5.12
CA GLU A 162 -5.82 11.76 5.72
C GLU A 162 -5.59 10.84 6.92
N MET A 163 -4.65 9.90 6.80
CA MET A 163 -4.24 9.06 7.92
C MET A 163 -3.70 9.88 9.09
N VAL A 164 -2.85 10.89 8.83
CA VAL A 164 -2.37 11.81 9.88
C VAL A 164 -3.53 12.56 10.53
N MET A 165 -4.48 13.05 9.73
CA MET A 165 -5.66 13.74 10.26
C MET A 165 -6.51 12.82 11.15
N HIS A 166 -6.75 11.57 10.73
CA HIS A 166 -7.44 10.56 11.54
C HIS A 166 -6.72 10.30 12.88
N MET A 167 -5.40 10.18 12.85
CA MET A 167 -4.60 10.02 14.07
C MET A 167 -4.80 11.22 15.01
N ARG A 168 -4.73 12.45 14.51
CA ARG A 168 -4.94 13.66 15.31
C ARG A 168 -6.34 13.74 15.89
N VAL A 169 -7.36 13.41 15.11
CA VAL A 169 -8.75 13.33 15.59
C VAL A 169 -8.93 12.24 16.65
N ALA A 170 -8.22 11.12 16.52
CA ALA A 170 -8.20 10.04 17.53
C ALA A 170 -7.37 10.38 18.79
N GLY A 171 -6.76 11.58 18.84
CA GLY A 171 -6.03 12.06 20.01
C GLY A 171 -4.56 11.63 20.10
N TRP A 172 -3.95 11.26 18.98
CA TRP A 172 -2.52 10.92 18.94
C TRP A 172 -1.68 12.18 19.10
N ASP A 173 -0.86 12.25 20.15
CA ASP A 173 -0.04 13.38 20.51
C ASP A 173 1.47 13.16 20.29
N CYS A 174 1.85 11.99 19.73
CA CYS A 174 3.24 11.70 19.36
C CYS A 174 3.65 12.39 18.05
N PRO A 175 4.97 12.47 17.74
CA PRO A 175 5.44 12.89 16.43
C PRO A 175 4.91 11.94 15.33
N ILE A 176 4.40 12.51 14.22
CA ILE A 176 3.89 11.77 13.07
C ILE A 176 4.51 12.37 11.80
N TYR A 177 5.11 11.55 10.97
CA TYR A 177 5.60 11.92 9.65
C TYR A 177 4.72 11.33 8.56
N ASN A 178 4.23 12.15 7.66
CA ASN A 178 3.61 11.69 6.42
C ASN A 178 4.72 11.33 5.42
N ILE A 179 4.91 10.02 5.18
CA ILE A 179 5.88 9.52 4.20
C ILE A 179 5.32 9.49 2.76
N SER A 180 4.06 9.87 2.58
CA SER A 180 3.36 9.99 1.31
C SER A 180 3.57 8.80 0.38
N GLY A 181 3.02 7.66 0.76
CA GLY A 181 3.07 6.44 -0.02
C GLY A 181 3.44 5.20 0.78
N LEU A 182 3.49 4.09 0.09
CA LEU A 182 3.95 2.80 0.61
C LEU A 182 5.27 2.43 -0.09
N ALA A 183 6.10 1.60 0.56
CA ALA A 183 7.30 1.09 -0.10
C ALA A 183 6.94 0.42 -1.44
N PHE A 184 7.70 0.76 -2.47
CA PHE A 184 7.47 0.27 -3.82
C PHE A 184 8.81 0.08 -4.54
N GLY A 185 8.97 -1.03 -5.26
CA GLY A 185 10.15 -1.37 -6.06
C GLY A 185 9.85 -1.32 -7.55
N LYS A 186 10.04 -0.14 -8.15
CA LYS A 186 9.79 0.06 -9.60
C LYS A 186 10.66 -0.86 -10.46
N GLU A 187 11.91 -0.99 -10.11
CA GLU A 187 12.89 -1.80 -10.82
C GLU A 187 12.47 -3.28 -10.86
N GLU A 188 11.94 -3.81 -9.75
CA GLU A 188 11.47 -5.19 -9.70
C GLU A 188 10.27 -5.42 -10.62
N VAL A 189 9.32 -4.47 -10.66
CA VAL A 189 8.19 -4.57 -11.60
C VAL A 189 8.69 -4.62 -13.04
N LEU A 190 9.66 -3.78 -13.38
CA LEU A 190 10.27 -3.76 -14.71
C LEU A 190 11.04 -5.05 -15.02
N GLU A 191 11.82 -5.55 -14.08
CA GLU A 191 12.55 -6.83 -14.21
C GLU A 191 11.61 -7.99 -14.53
N ARG A 192 10.45 -8.06 -13.85
CA ARG A 192 9.46 -9.13 -14.03
C ARG A 192 8.78 -9.13 -15.39
N ILE A 193 8.76 -8.00 -16.09
CA ILE A 193 8.29 -7.92 -17.49
C ILE A 193 9.44 -7.98 -18.52
N GLY A 194 10.68 -8.26 -18.05
CA GLY A 194 11.85 -8.36 -18.90
C GLY A 194 12.50 -7.02 -19.29
N GLY A 195 12.23 -5.97 -18.52
CA GLY A 195 12.78 -4.63 -18.68
C GLY A 195 11.82 -3.60 -19.26
N ALA A 196 12.16 -2.32 -19.10
CA ALA A 196 11.33 -1.19 -19.57
C ALA A 196 11.07 -1.22 -21.09
N GLY A 197 11.99 -1.78 -21.87
CA GLY A 197 11.82 -1.94 -23.32
C GLY A 197 10.68 -2.89 -23.73
N ASN A 198 10.18 -3.71 -22.81
CA ASN A 198 9.07 -4.62 -23.04
C ASN A 198 7.71 -4.02 -22.67
N ILE A 199 7.68 -2.78 -22.19
CA ILE A 199 6.41 -2.07 -21.98
C ILE A 199 5.76 -1.86 -23.34
N ARG A 200 4.57 -2.45 -23.50
CA ARG A 200 3.80 -2.31 -24.74
C ARG A 200 3.33 -0.87 -24.91
N PRO A 201 3.58 -0.22 -26.05
CA PRO A 201 3.06 1.11 -26.32
C PRO A 201 1.54 1.18 -26.11
N PHE A 202 1.05 2.27 -25.55
CA PHE A 202 -0.39 2.40 -25.20
C PHE A 202 -1.30 2.19 -26.42
N ALA A 203 -0.91 2.73 -27.58
CA ALA A 203 -1.66 2.61 -28.82
C ALA A 203 -1.84 1.15 -29.28
N ASP A 204 -0.85 0.29 -29.01
CA ASP A 204 -0.83 -1.12 -29.42
C ASP A 204 -1.59 -2.02 -28.45
N ARG A 205 -2.03 -1.49 -27.30
CA ARG A 205 -2.80 -2.25 -26.31
C ARG A 205 -4.25 -2.41 -26.77
N PRO A 206 -4.86 -3.59 -26.54
CA PRO A 206 -6.30 -3.74 -26.72
C PRO A 206 -7.05 -2.76 -25.82
N ARG A 207 -8.25 -2.37 -26.21
CA ARG A 207 -9.16 -1.60 -25.35
C ARG A 207 -9.61 -2.50 -24.20
N ARG A 208 -8.88 -2.47 -23.11
CA ARG A 208 -9.12 -3.30 -21.94
C ARG A 208 -9.14 -2.44 -20.68
N VAL A 209 -10.16 -2.70 -19.84
CA VAL A 209 -10.28 -2.17 -18.49
C VAL A 209 -10.08 -3.31 -17.51
N GLY A 210 -9.10 -3.18 -16.63
CA GLY A 210 -8.77 -4.18 -15.61
C GLY A 210 -9.22 -3.75 -14.22
N PHE A 211 -9.63 -4.71 -13.40
CA PHE A 211 -9.89 -4.57 -11.97
C PHE A 211 -8.93 -5.50 -11.22
N ALA A 212 -8.12 -4.95 -10.32
CA ALA A 212 -7.09 -5.70 -9.60
C ALA A 212 -7.13 -5.35 -8.10
N ALA A 213 -8.19 -5.77 -7.43
CA ALA A 213 -8.36 -5.63 -5.98
C ALA A 213 -8.96 -6.91 -5.42
N ARG A 214 -8.95 -7.06 -4.08
CA ARG A 214 -9.78 -8.08 -3.43
C ARG A 214 -11.23 -7.89 -3.88
N PHE A 215 -11.96 -8.97 -3.99
CA PHE A 215 -13.35 -8.92 -4.47
C PHE A 215 -14.36 -8.81 -3.32
N ASP A 216 -13.89 -8.26 -2.19
CA ASP A 216 -14.66 -8.06 -0.97
C ASP A 216 -15.48 -6.77 -1.03
N GLN A 217 -16.47 -6.66 -0.17
CA GLN A 217 -17.47 -5.60 -0.19
C GLN A 217 -16.85 -4.19 -0.09
N GLU A 218 -15.79 -4.00 0.70
CA GLU A 218 -15.11 -2.70 0.85
C GLU A 218 -14.37 -2.25 -0.42
N LYS A 219 -14.12 -3.17 -1.36
CA LYS A 219 -13.56 -2.86 -2.69
C LYS A 219 -14.64 -2.59 -3.74
N GLN A 220 -15.91 -2.71 -3.38
CA GLN A 220 -17.08 -2.40 -4.21
C GLN A 220 -17.10 -3.02 -5.61
N PRO A 221 -16.82 -4.33 -5.78
CA PRO A 221 -16.82 -4.93 -7.12
C PRO A 221 -18.17 -4.84 -7.84
N GLY A 222 -19.27 -4.67 -7.09
CA GLY A 222 -20.59 -4.40 -7.64
C GLY A 222 -20.61 -3.19 -8.55
N PHE A 223 -19.98 -2.09 -8.13
CA PHE A 223 -19.89 -0.85 -8.91
C PHE A 223 -19.14 -1.06 -10.24
N PHE A 224 -18.07 -1.86 -10.23
CA PHE A 224 -17.37 -2.21 -11.47
C PHE A 224 -18.26 -3.04 -12.42
N MET A 225 -19.04 -3.97 -11.88
CA MET A 225 -19.99 -4.76 -12.68
C MET A 225 -21.13 -3.89 -13.26
N ASP A 226 -21.64 -2.93 -12.49
CA ASP A 226 -22.62 -1.97 -12.97
C ASP A 226 -22.06 -1.10 -14.10
N LEU A 227 -20.80 -0.67 -14.00
CA LEU A 227 -20.10 0.08 -15.06
C LEU A 227 -19.98 -0.74 -16.35
N ILE A 228 -19.74 -2.05 -16.27
CA ILE A 228 -19.71 -2.94 -17.44
C ILE A 228 -21.07 -3.02 -18.11
N GLU A 229 -22.14 -3.14 -17.34
CA GLU A 229 -23.50 -3.20 -17.86
C GLU A 229 -23.87 -1.88 -18.55
N MET A 230 -23.62 -0.75 -17.89
CA MET A 230 -23.82 0.58 -18.46
C MET A 230 -23.01 0.78 -19.76
N TYR A 231 -21.75 0.30 -19.80
CA TYR A 231 -20.95 0.38 -21.00
C TYR A 231 -21.62 -0.35 -22.16
N GLY A 232 -22.11 -1.57 -21.95
CA GLY A 232 -22.81 -2.36 -22.96
C GLY A 232 -24.13 -1.75 -23.46
N GLU A 233 -24.78 -0.93 -22.63
CA GLU A 233 -26.00 -0.21 -23.00
C GLU A 233 -25.72 1.06 -23.84
N LEU A 234 -24.61 1.77 -23.53
CA LEU A 234 -24.34 3.09 -24.09
C LEU A 234 -23.44 3.05 -25.35
N THR A 235 -22.73 1.97 -25.59
CA THR A 235 -21.79 1.90 -26.71
C THR A 235 -21.66 0.49 -27.30
N THR A 236 -21.44 0.45 -28.62
CA THR A 236 -21.09 -0.78 -29.36
C THR A 236 -19.60 -0.92 -29.60
N GLU A 237 -18.78 0.04 -29.15
CA GLU A 237 -17.31 -0.05 -29.28
C GLU A 237 -16.79 -1.25 -28.49
N PRO A 238 -16.02 -2.16 -29.10
CA PRO A 238 -15.47 -3.30 -28.38
C PRO A 238 -14.56 -2.86 -27.23
N CYS A 239 -14.80 -3.36 -26.04
CA CYS A 239 -13.92 -3.21 -24.88
C CYS A 239 -13.93 -4.53 -24.09
N GLU A 240 -12.76 -4.97 -23.70
CA GLU A 240 -12.61 -6.11 -22.81
C GLU A 240 -12.56 -5.64 -21.37
N PHE A 241 -13.43 -6.17 -20.53
CA PHE A 241 -13.36 -5.97 -19.09
C PHE A 241 -12.74 -7.21 -18.45
N ALA A 242 -11.84 -7.02 -17.49
CA ALA A 242 -11.09 -8.12 -16.89
C ALA A 242 -10.94 -7.96 -15.38
N ILE A 243 -11.04 -9.06 -14.64
CA ILE A 243 -10.69 -9.15 -13.22
C ILE A 243 -9.39 -9.94 -13.12
N TYR A 244 -8.44 -9.45 -12.30
CA TYR A 244 -7.16 -10.09 -12.04
C TYR A 244 -7.08 -10.52 -10.58
N SER A 245 -6.89 -11.80 -10.30
CA SER A 245 -6.76 -12.35 -8.95
C SER A 245 -5.61 -13.37 -8.87
N GLY A 246 -4.73 -13.18 -7.89
CA GLY A 246 -3.63 -14.11 -7.62
C GLY A 246 -4.05 -15.45 -7.01
N GLY A 247 -5.32 -15.61 -6.64
CA GLY A 247 -5.92 -16.84 -6.19
C GLY A 247 -7.28 -17.04 -6.84
N GLU A 248 -7.98 -18.10 -6.44
CA GLU A 248 -9.38 -18.28 -6.85
C GLU A 248 -10.20 -17.05 -6.49
N LEU A 249 -11.05 -16.58 -7.41
CA LEU A 249 -11.90 -15.42 -7.15
C LEU A 249 -12.86 -15.71 -5.98
N ARG A 250 -12.71 -14.98 -4.89
CA ARG A 250 -13.50 -15.11 -3.66
C ARG A 250 -13.94 -13.73 -3.16
N SER A 251 -15.01 -13.72 -2.39
CA SER A 251 -15.56 -12.52 -1.76
C SER A 251 -16.18 -12.87 -0.40
N ASN A 252 -16.17 -11.92 0.53
CA ASN A 252 -16.98 -11.97 1.74
C ASN A 252 -18.49 -11.84 1.45
N ASN A 253 -18.86 -11.42 0.21
CA ASN A 253 -20.21 -11.46 -0.32
C ASN A 253 -20.27 -12.41 -1.53
N PRO A 254 -20.83 -13.65 -1.39
CA PRO A 254 -20.89 -14.63 -2.48
C PRO A 254 -21.66 -14.17 -3.71
N GLU A 255 -22.60 -13.23 -3.57
CA GLU A 255 -23.39 -12.73 -4.69
C GLU A 255 -22.51 -12.00 -5.72
N TYR A 256 -21.44 -11.32 -5.28
CA TYR A 256 -20.50 -10.68 -6.21
C TYR A 256 -19.78 -11.69 -7.09
N VAL A 257 -19.34 -12.81 -6.52
CA VAL A 257 -18.68 -13.86 -7.30
C VAL A 257 -19.67 -14.52 -8.27
N ALA A 258 -20.89 -14.81 -7.82
CA ALA A 258 -21.93 -15.38 -8.66
C ALA A 258 -22.28 -14.46 -9.85
N ARG A 259 -22.44 -13.15 -9.60
CA ARG A 259 -22.70 -12.15 -10.66
C ARG A 259 -21.53 -12.07 -11.64
N ALA A 260 -20.28 -12.00 -11.15
CA ALA A 260 -19.10 -11.94 -12.01
C ALA A 260 -18.99 -13.17 -12.92
N ARG A 261 -19.21 -14.37 -12.39
CA ARG A 261 -19.21 -15.61 -13.18
C ARG A 261 -20.36 -15.66 -14.20
N ALA A 262 -21.53 -15.14 -13.86
CA ALA A 262 -22.64 -15.01 -14.81
C ALA A 262 -22.30 -14.05 -15.97
N MET A 263 -21.64 -12.92 -15.66
CA MET A 263 -21.17 -11.98 -16.67
C MET A 263 -20.07 -12.57 -17.56
N GLU A 264 -19.18 -13.38 -16.99
CA GLU A 264 -18.16 -14.12 -17.73
C GLU A 264 -18.80 -15.12 -18.71
N ALA A 265 -19.76 -15.91 -18.23
CA ALA A 265 -20.52 -16.83 -19.06
C ALA A 265 -21.30 -16.13 -20.20
N ALA A 266 -21.75 -14.89 -19.95
CA ALA A 266 -22.39 -14.04 -20.96
C ALA A 266 -21.39 -13.32 -21.90
N GLY A 267 -20.09 -13.52 -21.73
CA GLY A 267 -19.04 -12.90 -22.54
C GLY A 267 -18.82 -11.40 -22.29
N LYS A 268 -19.37 -10.85 -21.20
CA LYS A 268 -19.25 -9.43 -20.83
C LYS A 268 -17.99 -9.12 -20.05
N LEU A 269 -17.38 -10.12 -19.42
CA LEU A 269 -16.26 -10.01 -18.50
C LEU A 269 -15.34 -11.21 -18.69
N LYS A 270 -14.03 -11.03 -18.46
CA LYS A 270 -13.06 -12.13 -18.33
C LYS A 270 -12.51 -12.18 -16.91
N ILE A 271 -12.38 -13.35 -16.34
CA ILE A 271 -11.83 -13.57 -15.01
C ILE A 271 -10.52 -14.34 -15.16
N TYR A 272 -9.43 -13.69 -14.77
CA TYR A 272 -8.10 -14.28 -14.68
C TYR A 272 -7.79 -14.50 -13.20
N ASP A 273 -8.11 -15.68 -12.69
CA ASP A 273 -7.84 -16.08 -11.32
C ASP A 273 -6.73 -17.13 -11.23
N ASN A 274 -6.15 -17.31 -10.04
CA ASN A 274 -4.98 -18.16 -9.79
C ASN A 274 -3.76 -17.79 -10.65
N ILE A 275 -3.64 -16.51 -11.04
CA ILE A 275 -2.52 -16.05 -11.84
C ILE A 275 -1.31 -15.70 -10.95
N THR A 276 -0.13 -16.01 -11.47
CA THR A 276 1.14 -15.60 -10.86
C THR A 276 1.34 -14.08 -10.97
N LYS A 277 2.27 -13.54 -10.21
CA LYS A 277 2.61 -12.12 -10.28
C LYS A 277 3.15 -11.71 -11.67
N ASN A 278 3.88 -12.60 -12.33
CA ASN A 278 4.39 -12.36 -13.70
C ASN A 278 3.24 -12.33 -14.72
N GLU A 279 2.28 -13.24 -14.63
CA GLU A 279 1.08 -13.21 -15.47
C GLU A 279 0.23 -11.96 -15.23
N TYR A 280 0.09 -11.56 -13.96
CA TYR A 280 -0.59 -10.30 -13.63
C TYR A 280 0.07 -9.09 -14.33
N TYR A 281 1.39 -8.97 -14.28
CA TYR A 281 2.09 -7.88 -14.96
C TYR A 281 2.00 -7.98 -16.49
N ALA A 282 1.99 -9.20 -17.06
CA ALA A 282 1.72 -9.40 -18.48
C ALA A 282 0.31 -8.94 -18.87
N HIS A 283 -0.70 -9.17 -18.00
CA HIS A 283 -2.05 -8.68 -18.20
C HIS A 283 -2.11 -7.15 -18.10
N LEU A 284 -1.45 -6.52 -17.10
CA LEU A 284 -1.34 -5.07 -17.02
C LEU A 284 -0.70 -4.47 -18.26
N ASN A 285 0.35 -5.09 -18.81
CA ASN A 285 1.01 -4.65 -20.03
C ASN A 285 0.10 -4.68 -21.28
N ASN A 286 -1.04 -5.37 -21.17
CA ASN A 286 -2.10 -5.41 -22.19
C ASN A 286 -3.38 -4.67 -21.75
N THR A 287 -3.32 -3.87 -20.70
CA THR A 287 -4.46 -3.12 -20.16
C THR A 287 -4.27 -1.63 -20.45
N ARG A 288 -5.31 -0.95 -20.91
CA ARG A 288 -5.28 0.52 -21.10
C ARG A 288 -5.63 1.24 -19.80
N VAL A 289 -6.64 0.78 -19.10
CA VAL A 289 -7.14 1.43 -17.87
C VAL A 289 -7.22 0.42 -16.74
N LEU A 290 -6.56 0.70 -15.63
CA LEU A 290 -6.82 0.02 -14.36
C LEU A 290 -7.87 0.82 -13.60
N PHE A 291 -9.01 0.18 -13.34
CA PHE A 291 -10.14 0.77 -12.63
C PHE A 291 -10.17 0.31 -11.18
N ASN A 292 -10.49 1.22 -10.28
CA ASN A 292 -10.67 0.94 -8.86
C ASN A 292 -11.92 1.67 -8.33
N CYS A 293 -12.63 1.02 -7.40
CA CYS A 293 -13.79 1.58 -6.73
C CYS A 293 -13.80 1.32 -5.22
N ALA A 294 -12.61 1.10 -4.64
CA ALA A 294 -12.47 0.83 -3.21
C ALA A 294 -12.93 2.00 -2.35
N LEU A 295 -13.63 1.68 -1.26
CA LEU A 295 -13.96 2.62 -0.19
C LEU A 295 -12.83 2.74 0.82
N GLN A 296 -12.03 1.69 0.96
CA GLN A 296 -10.92 1.63 1.90
C GLN A 296 -9.66 1.13 1.18
N ASP A 297 -8.69 2.02 1.06
CA ASP A 297 -7.34 1.70 0.60
C ASP A 297 -6.45 2.92 0.91
N TRP A 298 -5.62 2.82 1.93
CA TRP A 298 -4.75 3.94 2.32
C TRP A 298 -3.68 4.22 1.27
N VAL A 299 -3.13 3.19 0.66
CA VAL A 299 -2.23 3.28 -0.49
C VAL A 299 -2.39 2.02 -1.34
N SER A 300 -2.73 2.22 -2.59
CA SER A 300 -2.88 1.12 -3.54
C SER A 300 -1.56 0.79 -4.24
N ASN A 301 -0.98 -0.36 -3.96
CA ASN A 301 0.21 -0.83 -4.70
C ASN A 301 -0.10 -1.03 -6.18
N THR A 302 -1.33 -1.42 -6.52
CA THR A 302 -1.74 -1.64 -7.92
C THR A 302 -1.69 -0.36 -8.76
N VAL A 303 -1.86 0.82 -8.13
CA VAL A 303 -1.64 2.11 -8.81
C VAL A 303 -0.22 2.24 -9.30
N SER A 304 0.75 2.01 -8.41
CA SER A 304 2.17 2.14 -8.74
C SER A 304 2.62 1.10 -9.76
N GLU A 305 2.11 -0.13 -9.66
CA GLU A 305 2.38 -1.20 -10.62
C GLU A 305 1.82 -0.85 -12.01
N ALA A 306 0.58 -0.41 -12.08
CA ALA A 306 -0.07 -0.01 -13.33
C ALA A 306 0.60 1.22 -13.96
N ASP A 307 0.93 2.24 -13.15
CA ASP A 307 1.62 3.45 -13.59
C ASP A 307 3.04 3.15 -14.10
N THR A 308 3.76 2.20 -13.47
CA THR A 308 5.07 1.72 -13.95
C THR A 308 4.98 1.06 -15.31
N ILE A 309 3.95 0.24 -15.54
CA ILE A 309 3.76 -0.52 -16.78
C ILE A 309 3.10 0.34 -17.88
N GLY A 310 2.67 1.55 -17.54
CA GLY A 310 2.06 2.48 -18.52
C GLY A 310 0.58 2.25 -18.74
N CYS A 311 -0.16 1.72 -17.73
CA CYS A 311 -1.62 1.75 -17.73
C CYS A 311 -2.12 3.10 -17.24
N ASN A 312 -3.15 3.65 -17.86
CA ASN A 312 -3.94 4.67 -17.20
C ASN A 312 -4.61 4.11 -15.95
N VAL A 313 -4.85 4.95 -14.97
CA VAL A 313 -5.51 4.56 -13.71
C VAL A 313 -6.70 5.48 -13.44
N LEU A 314 -7.82 4.90 -13.02
CA LEU A 314 -9.04 5.64 -12.71
C LEU A 314 -9.58 5.19 -11.35
N TYR A 315 -9.63 6.12 -10.41
CA TYR A 315 -9.95 5.89 -9.00
C TYR A 315 -11.05 6.84 -8.51
N PRO A 316 -11.78 6.51 -7.44
CA PRO A 316 -12.73 7.46 -6.87
C PRO A 316 -12.01 8.64 -6.18
N ALA A 317 -12.55 9.83 -6.24
CA ALA A 317 -12.10 10.99 -5.49
C ALA A 317 -12.47 10.84 -4.00
N TYR A 318 -11.94 9.83 -3.35
CA TYR A 318 -12.31 9.40 -2.00
C TYR A 318 -11.07 9.04 -1.18
N ARG A 319 -11.10 9.27 0.12
CA ARG A 319 -10.03 8.95 1.06
C ARG A 319 -8.67 9.53 0.60
N SER A 320 -7.65 8.72 0.57
CA SER A 320 -6.28 9.10 0.20
C SER A 320 -6.03 9.26 -1.30
N PHE A 321 -6.98 8.87 -2.15
CA PHE A 321 -6.75 8.92 -3.60
C PHE A 321 -6.59 10.34 -4.14
N PRO A 322 -7.33 11.38 -3.68
CA PRO A 322 -7.05 12.76 -4.08
C PRO A 322 -5.60 13.19 -3.84
N GLU A 323 -5.01 12.81 -2.69
CA GLU A 323 -3.60 13.08 -2.41
C GLU A 323 -2.69 12.28 -3.35
N THR A 324 -2.92 10.97 -3.51
CA THR A 324 -2.14 10.09 -4.38
C THR A 324 -2.07 10.60 -5.82
N PHE A 325 -3.16 11.16 -6.33
CA PHE A 325 -3.26 11.67 -7.70
C PHE A 325 -3.06 13.19 -7.81
N ALA A 326 -2.63 13.87 -6.74
CA ALA A 326 -2.50 15.33 -6.68
C ALA A 326 -3.76 16.06 -7.16
N ASN A 327 -4.93 15.54 -6.81
CA ASN A 327 -6.25 16.03 -7.22
C ASN A 327 -6.45 16.10 -8.76
N ASP A 328 -5.80 15.22 -9.54
CA ASP A 328 -5.96 15.20 -10.98
C ASP A 328 -7.38 14.76 -11.38
N PRO A 329 -8.20 15.67 -11.93
CA PRO A 329 -9.60 15.38 -12.21
C PRO A 329 -9.80 14.35 -13.34
N ASN A 330 -8.77 14.09 -14.14
CA ASN A 330 -8.83 13.12 -15.23
C ASN A 330 -8.65 11.67 -14.74
N ARG A 331 -8.04 11.50 -13.56
CA ARG A 331 -7.76 10.20 -12.93
C ARG A 331 -8.69 9.90 -11.75
N LEU A 332 -9.50 10.87 -11.34
CA LEU A 332 -10.38 10.79 -10.20
C LEU A 332 -11.83 11.00 -10.64
N TYR A 333 -12.70 10.02 -10.38
CA TYR A 333 -14.14 10.18 -10.62
C TYR A 333 -14.88 10.48 -9.31
N ILE A 334 -16.07 11.11 -9.43
CA ILE A 334 -16.93 11.39 -8.28
C ILE A 334 -17.38 10.06 -7.68
N PRO A 335 -17.13 9.82 -6.37
CA PRO A 335 -17.53 8.58 -5.72
C PRO A 335 -19.01 8.24 -5.98
N TRP A 336 -19.26 6.97 -6.29
CA TRP A 336 -20.58 6.41 -6.62
C TRP A 336 -21.29 7.01 -7.86
N SER A 337 -20.67 7.95 -8.57
CA SER A 337 -21.19 8.43 -9.86
C SER A 337 -20.70 7.52 -10.99
N ILE A 338 -21.58 6.64 -11.43
CA ILE A 338 -21.28 5.72 -12.52
C ILE A 338 -21.13 6.46 -13.86
N ASP A 339 -21.89 7.55 -14.07
CA ASP A 339 -21.80 8.40 -15.26
C ASP A 339 -20.41 9.07 -15.35
N ASP A 340 -19.93 9.67 -14.25
CA ASP A 340 -18.61 10.31 -14.23
C ASP A 340 -17.49 9.29 -14.43
N ALA A 341 -17.60 8.12 -13.77
CA ALA A 341 -16.66 7.01 -13.97
C ALA A 341 -16.64 6.53 -15.42
N TYR A 342 -17.82 6.38 -16.05
CA TYR A 342 -17.95 5.98 -17.45
C TYR A 342 -17.28 6.98 -18.41
N HIS A 343 -17.59 8.26 -18.29
CA HIS A 343 -17.04 9.29 -19.16
C HIS A 343 -15.51 9.41 -19.04
N LYS A 344 -14.98 9.38 -17.81
CA LYS A 344 -13.53 9.44 -17.58
C LYS A 344 -12.83 8.17 -18.07
N MET A 345 -13.42 7.00 -17.84
CA MET A 345 -12.91 5.74 -18.38
C MET A 345 -12.83 5.77 -19.91
N GLN A 346 -13.86 6.28 -20.59
CA GLN A 346 -13.87 6.42 -22.04
C GLN A 346 -12.74 7.32 -22.55
N ASN A 347 -12.47 8.44 -21.88
CA ASN A 347 -11.35 9.33 -22.23
C ASN A 347 -10.00 8.62 -22.04
N LEU A 348 -9.81 7.95 -20.90
CA LEU A 348 -8.57 7.21 -20.59
C LEU A 348 -8.36 5.97 -21.47
N LEU A 349 -9.41 5.43 -22.11
CA LEU A 349 -9.28 4.35 -23.10
C LEU A 349 -8.76 4.82 -24.45
N ARG A 350 -8.82 6.13 -24.74
CA ARG A 350 -8.43 6.69 -26.04
C ARG A 350 -6.95 7.03 -26.12
N GLU A 351 -6.39 7.60 -25.07
CA GLU A 351 -5.02 8.08 -25.04
C GLU A 351 -4.31 7.84 -23.71
N SER A 352 -2.99 7.80 -23.72
CA SER A 352 -2.18 7.71 -22.52
C SER A 352 -2.22 9.04 -21.77
N HIS A 353 -2.36 8.96 -20.44
CA HIS A 353 -2.35 10.15 -19.59
C HIS A 353 -0.95 10.80 -19.57
N HIS A 354 -0.89 12.13 -19.61
CA HIS A 354 0.38 12.87 -19.68
C HIS A 354 1.27 12.74 -18.41
N ASN A 355 0.68 12.39 -17.26
CA ASN A 355 1.39 12.21 -15.99
C ASN A 355 1.78 10.74 -15.69
N MET A 356 1.92 9.91 -16.72
CA MET A 356 2.36 8.52 -16.54
C MET A 356 3.74 8.44 -15.90
N GLY A 357 3.90 7.49 -14.99
CA GLY A 357 5.15 7.25 -14.28
C GLY A 357 5.39 8.14 -13.05
N LEU A 358 4.60 9.20 -12.82
CA LEU A 358 4.81 10.10 -11.68
C LEU A 358 4.52 9.44 -10.33
N ILE A 359 3.42 8.68 -10.24
CA ILE A 359 3.02 8.02 -8.99
C ILE A 359 4.03 6.94 -8.62
N SER A 360 4.42 6.12 -9.58
CA SER A 360 5.40 5.05 -9.37
C SER A 360 6.78 5.59 -9.02
N ASN A 361 7.23 6.66 -9.67
CA ASN A 361 8.50 7.33 -9.33
C ASN A 361 8.47 7.90 -7.91
N TRP A 362 7.37 8.53 -7.51
CA TRP A 362 7.22 9.06 -6.17
C TRP A 362 7.23 7.96 -5.10
N ASN A 363 6.45 6.89 -5.32
CA ASN A 363 6.37 5.77 -4.38
C ASN A 363 7.68 4.96 -4.32
N ASN A 364 8.43 4.90 -5.42
CA ASN A 364 9.77 4.29 -5.44
C ASN A 364 10.75 5.01 -4.49
N GLY A 365 10.54 6.28 -4.19
CA GLY A 365 11.31 7.06 -3.22
C GLY A 365 10.83 6.96 -1.76
N THR A 366 9.73 6.22 -1.47
CA THR A 366 9.16 6.16 -0.13
C THR A 366 10.13 5.60 0.91
N VAL A 367 10.87 4.54 0.58
CA VAL A 367 11.83 3.95 1.52
C VAL A 367 13.01 4.89 1.78
N ASP A 368 13.44 5.69 0.80
CA ASP A 368 14.47 6.73 1.01
C ASP A 368 13.98 7.78 2.01
N ARG A 369 12.71 8.22 1.90
CA ARG A 369 12.09 9.14 2.89
C ARG A 369 12.06 8.53 4.29
N VAL A 370 11.70 7.25 4.40
CA VAL A 370 11.76 6.53 5.68
C VAL A 370 13.18 6.54 6.23
N VAL A 371 14.19 6.23 5.43
CA VAL A 371 15.60 6.25 5.84
C VAL A 371 16.02 7.63 6.34
N ASP A 372 15.65 8.69 5.64
CA ASP A 372 15.96 10.06 6.06
C ASP A 372 15.37 10.36 7.44
N ILE A 373 14.12 9.96 7.71
CA ILE A 373 13.48 10.12 9.02
C ILE A 373 14.21 9.31 10.08
N LEU A 374 14.50 8.04 9.83
CA LEU A 374 15.22 7.16 10.75
C LEU A 374 16.64 7.69 11.07
N CYS A 375 17.27 8.37 10.13
CA CYS A 375 18.59 9.02 10.30
C CYS A 375 18.51 10.40 10.99
N GLY A 376 17.33 10.92 11.28
CA GLY A 376 17.14 12.23 11.92
C GLY A 376 17.09 13.41 10.95
N HIS A 377 16.92 13.14 9.66
CA HIS A 377 16.76 14.17 8.61
C HIS A 377 15.28 14.34 8.21
N GLY A 378 14.35 13.90 9.08
CA GLY A 378 12.93 13.81 8.76
C GLY A 378 12.18 15.12 8.65
N GLU A 379 12.72 16.24 9.14
CA GLU A 379 12.08 17.57 9.07
C GLU A 379 11.70 17.97 7.63
N HIS A 380 12.39 17.41 6.64
CA HIS A 380 12.09 17.64 5.23
C HIS A 380 10.82 16.93 4.74
N TRP A 381 10.32 15.95 5.49
CA TRP A 381 9.24 15.05 5.06
C TRP A 381 7.96 15.20 5.90
N ASP A 382 7.92 16.11 6.86
CA ASP A 382 6.73 16.40 7.68
C ASP A 382 5.52 16.84 6.84
N ARG A 383 5.78 17.39 5.64
CA ARG A 383 4.82 17.85 4.64
C ARG A 383 4.93 17.10 3.31
N ALA A 384 5.19 15.80 3.36
CA ALA A 384 5.43 14.99 2.16
C ALA A 384 4.30 15.06 1.14
N GLY A 385 3.04 15.11 1.55
CA GLY A 385 1.89 15.28 0.66
C GLY A 385 1.92 16.61 -0.10
N THR A 386 2.31 17.72 0.55
CA THR A 386 2.50 19.02 -0.11
C THR A 386 3.59 18.94 -1.16
N ARG A 387 4.74 18.34 -0.83
CA ARG A 387 5.86 18.20 -1.78
C ARG A 387 5.51 17.33 -2.98
N TYR A 388 4.75 16.28 -2.78
CA TYR A 388 4.28 15.48 -3.92
C TYR A 388 3.40 16.30 -4.87
N ARG A 389 2.48 17.11 -4.34
CA ARG A 389 1.65 18.03 -5.13
C ARG A 389 2.49 19.05 -5.87
N ASP A 390 3.49 19.63 -5.22
CA ASP A 390 4.43 20.59 -5.82
C ASP A 390 5.22 19.93 -6.95
N HIS A 391 5.73 18.71 -6.74
CA HIS A 391 6.46 17.95 -7.75
C HIS A 391 5.61 17.66 -8.98
N VAL A 392 4.34 17.28 -8.80
CA VAL A 392 3.41 17.06 -9.92
C VAL A 392 3.09 18.38 -10.64
N ALA A 393 2.95 19.48 -9.90
CA ALA A 393 2.72 20.80 -10.48
C ALA A 393 3.94 21.25 -11.31
N GLU A 394 5.16 21.10 -10.79
CA GLU A 394 6.39 21.40 -11.52
C GLU A 394 6.53 20.58 -12.80
N ALA A 395 6.24 19.29 -12.75
CA ALA A 395 6.26 18.43 -13.93
C ALA A 395 5.29 18.89 -15.02
N LYS A 396 4.09 19.36 -14.64
CA LYS A 396 3.11 19.95 -15.57
C LYS A 396 3.63 21.21 -16.24
N TYR A 397 4.31 22.08 -15.50
CA TYR A 397 4.92 23.29 -16.05
C TYR A 397 6.05 23.00 -17.04
N HIS A 398 6.86 21.97 -16.81
CA HIS A 398 7.92 21.59 -17.73
C HIS A 398 7.38 21.04 -19.06
N VAL A 399 6.31 20.26 -19.04
CA VAL A 399 5.68 19.72 -20.26
C VAL A 399 5.08 20.86 -21.11
N VAL A 400 4.47 21.86 -20.49
CA VAL A 400 3.92 23.01 -21.22
C VAL A 400 4.99 23.88 -21.91
N LYS A 401 6.20 23.98 -21.30
CA LYS A 401 7.32 24.75 -21.88
C LYS A 401 8.01 24.06 -23.07
N VAL A 402 7.93 22.75 -23.17
CA VAL A 402 8.54 21.98 -24.29
C VAL A 402 7.65 22.00 -25.52
N ASN A 403 6.34 22.26 -25.38
CA ASN A 403 5.36 22.27 -26.46
C ASN A 403 4.95 23.69 -26.90
N SER A 404 5.59 24.73 -26.39
CA SER A 404 5.45 26.13 -26.81
C SER A 404 6.70 26.61 -27.56
#